data_6c3011cda996bbf58e6f8ae4dae9afc6
#
_entry.id   6c3011cda996bbf58e6f8ae4dae9afc6
#
_cell.length_a   1.000
_cell.length_b   1.000
_cell.length_c   1.000
_cell.angle_alpha   90.00
_cell.angle_beta   90.00
_cell.angle_gamma   90.00
#
_symmetry.space_group_name_H-M   'P 1'
#
loop_
_entity.id
_entity.type
_entity.pdbx_description
1 polymer ?
#
loop_
_entity_poly.entity_id
_entity_poly.type
_entity_poly.pdbx_seq_one_letter_code
_entity_poly.pdbx_strand_id
1 'polypeptide(L)'
;MFLDGPAGKLEALLNAGAPGATHAALVCHPHPLYGGTMHNKVVFHAMKALRGFGFPVLRFNFRGAGRSEGAHDEGRGEADDVRAALDWLEREFRLPIVFAGFSFGASVGLRACCPDARVVGLIALGTPAVFDGRAHRFRFLESCAKPKLFVSGTRDEFGPPGVLEEIVARAAEPKLLVRVEGDHYFAGHLAEMRQVVEQWVGKTLGFGAAGAPPSVVSS
;
A
#
# COMPACT_ATOMS: atom_id res chain seq x y z
N MET A 1 6.19 -6.17 -17.53
CA MET A 1 5.13 -7.14 -17.90
C MET A 1 3.78 -6.43 -17.98
N PHE A 2 2.73 -7.14 -18.40
CA PHE A 2 1.36 -6.61 -18.37
C PHE A 2 0.44 -7.59 -17.64
N LEU A 3 -0.52 -7.04 -16.91
CA LEU A 3 -1.65 -7.77 -16.30
C LEU A 3 -2.89 -7.51 -17.14
N ASP A 4 -3.83 -8.45 -17.11
CA ASP A 4 -5.19 -8.21 -17.62
C ASP A 4 -5.97 -7.40 -16.58
N GLY A 5 -6.31 -6.18 -16.92
CA GLY A 5 -7.13 -5.29 -16.12
C GLY A 5 -8.53 -5.10 -16.72
N PRO A 6 -9.49 -4.58 -15.96
CA PRO A 6 -10.86 -4.43 -16.42
C PRO A 6 -11.06 -3.36 -17.52
N ALA A 7 -10.12 -2.44 -17.66
CA ALA A 7 -10.14 -1.40 -18.71
C ALA A 7 -9.05 -1.61 -19.79
N GLY A 8 -8.44 -2.81 -19.85
CA GLY A 8 -7.34 -3.14 -20.74
C GLY A 8 -6.09 -3.57 -20.00
N LYS A 9 -4.97 -3.64 -20.69
CA LYS A 9 -3.70 -4.09 -20.10
C LYS A 9 -3.14 -3.07 -19.11
N LEU A 10 -2.71 -3.55 -17.94
CA LEU A 10 -2.04 -2.75 -16.91
C LEU A 10 -0.53 -3.05 -16.94
N GLU A 11 0.27 -2.02 -17.12
CA GLU A 11 1.73 -2.13 -17.05
C GLU A 11 2.15 -2.44 -15.60
N ALA A 12 2.96 -3.47 -15.42
CA ALA A 12 3.34 -3.95 -14.09
C ALA A 12 4.81 -4.37 -14.01
N LEU A 13 5.33 -4.37 -12.80
CA LEU A 13 6.67 -4.79 -12.45
C LEU A 13 6.63 -5.67 -11.20
N LEU A 14 7.08 -6.91 -11.38
CA LEU A 14 7.26 -7.85 -10.28
C LEU A 14 8.72 -7.79 -9.81
N ASN A 15 8.92 -7.51 -8.53
CA ASN A 15 10.19 -7.75 -7.85
C ASN A 15 10.11 -9.14 -7.21
N ALA A 16 10.92 -10.06 -7.71
CA ALA A 16 10.91 -11.45 -7.24
C ALA A 16 11.17 -11.54 -5.74
N GLY A 17 10.44 -12.40 -5.08
CA GLY A 17 10.65 -12.78 -3.68
C GLY A 17 11.81 -13.77 -3.51
N ALA A 18 12.09 -14.12 -2.26
CA ALA A 18 13.00 -15.18 -1.90
C ALA A 18 12.31 -16.56 -2.00
N PRO A 19 13.06 -17.66 -2.21
CA PRO A 19 12.52 -19.00 -2.02
C PRO A 19 11.89 -19.17 -0.64
N GLY A 20 10.71 -19.77 -0.55
CA GLY A 20 9.99 -19.94 0.72
C GLY A 20 9.31 -18.68 1.25
N ALA A 21 9.08 -17.68 0.40
CA ALA A 21 8.29 -16.49 0.77
C ALA A 21 6.94 -16.91 1.38
N THR A 22 6.58 -16.30 2.51
CA THR A 22 5.35 -16.61 3.25
C THR A 22 4.19 -15.67 2.91
N HIS A 23 4.48 -14.52 2.31
CA HIS A 23 3.51 -13.51 1.89
C HIS A 23 3.91 -12.98 0.52
N ALA A 24 2.92 -12.44 -0.20
CA ALA A 24 3.14 -11.60 -1.36
C ALA A 24 2.78 -10.15 -1.00
N ALA A 25 3.17 -9.19 -1.83
CA ALA A 25 2.83 -7.81 -1.58
C ALA A 25 2.38 -7.08 -2.86
N LEU A 26 1.45 -6.14 -2.68
CA LEU A 26 0.98 -5.22 -3.71
C LEU A 26 1.30 -3.78 -3.29
N VAL A 27 1.90 -2.99 -4.18
CA VAL A 27 2.18 -1.58 -3.91
C VAL A 27 1.57 -0.69 -4.98
N CYS A 28 0.68 0.23 -4.58
CA CYS A 28 -0.03 1.16 -5.46
C CYS A 28 0.54 2.57 -5.41
N HIS A 29 0.60 3.22 -6.59
CA HIS A 29 1.22 4.53 -6.80
C HIS A 29 0.26 5.71 -6.54
N PRO A 30 0.77 6.96 -6.40
CA PRO A 30 -0.05 8.14 -6.22
C PRO A 30 -0.84 8.50 -7.49
N HIS A 31 -1.54 9.65 -7.45
CA HIS A 31 -2.53 10.05 -8.43
C HIS A 31 -2.00 10.07 -9.89
N PRO A 32 -2.62 9.32 -10.82
CA PRO A 32 -2.17 9.20 -12.20
C PRO A 32 -2.04 10.55 -12.92
N LEU A 33 -3.04 11.41 -12.78
CA LEU A 33 -3.09 12.70 -13.48
C LEU A 33 -2.08 13.72 -12.98
N TYR A 34 -1.43 13.47 -11.82
CA TYR A 34 -0.36 14.30 -11.28
C TYR A 34 1.01 13.64 -11.42
N GLY A 35 1.20 12.84 -12.47
CA GLY A 35 2.48 12.19 -12.75
C GLY A 35 2.79 10.97 -11.88
N GLY A 36 1.79 10.44 -11.15
CA GLY A 36 1.94 9.23 -10.38
C GLY A 36 2.18 8.01 -11.26
N THR A 37 3.22 7.24 -10.93
CA THR A 37 3.53 5.96 -11.56
C THR A 37 4.13 4.98 -10.55
N MET A 38 4.20 3.70 -10.91
CA MET A 38 4.84 2.65 -10.11
C MET A 38 6.33 2.89 -9.82
N HIS A 39 6.94 3.89 -10.47
CA HIS A 39 8.34 4.31 -10.29
C HIS A 39 8.51 5.43 -9.24
N ASN A 40 7.42 5.93 -8.65
CA ASN A 40 7.47 6.95 -7.60
C ASN A 40 8.41 6.54 -6.46
N LYS A 41 9.16 7.49 -5.90
CA LYS A 41 10.18 7.21 -4.86
C LYS A 41 9.59 6.58 -3.59
N VAL A 42 8.41 7.03 -3.13
CA VAL A 42 7.72 6.46 -1.96
C VAL A 42 7.31 5.00 -2.24
N VAL A 43 6.73 4.75 -3.42
CA VAL A 43 6.38 3.39 -3.90
C VAL A 43 7.61 2.48 -3.96
N PHE A 44 8.74 3.00 -4.44
CA PHE A 44 9.98 2.25 -4.49
C PHE A 44 10.52 1.89 -3.09
N HIS A 45 10.46 2.82 -2.13
CA HIS A 45 10.87 2.56 -0.75
C HIS A 45 9.93 1.58 -0.03
N ALA A 46 8.61 1.68 -0.25
CA ALA A 46 7.64 0.69 0.26
C ALA A 46 7.93 -0.71 -0.30
N MET A 47 8.18 -0.81 -1.61
CA MET A 47 8.59 -2.07 -2.26
C MET A 47 9.86 -2.63 -1.62
N LYS A 48 10.89 -1.79 -1.36
CA LYS A 48 12.15 -2.24 -0.73
C LYS A 48 11.91 -2.77 0.68
N ALA A 49 11.04 -2.13 1.47
CA ALA A 49 10.67 -2.61 2.80
C ALA A 49 10.09 -4.02 2.74
N LEU A 50 9.07 -4.23 1.92
CA LEU A 50 8.37 -5.51 1.80
C LEU A 50 9.26 -6.61 1.20
N ARG A 51 10.05 -6.27 0.19
CA ARG A 51 11.04 -7.19 -0.39
C ARG A 51 12.11 -7.62 0.62
N GLY A 52 12.44 -6.77 1.59
CA GLY A 52 13.38 -7.08 2.68
C GLY A 52 12.97 -8.31 3.51
N PHE A 53 11.67 -8.64 3.54
CA PHE A 53 11.12 -9.86 4.16
C PHE A 53 11.07 -11.06 3.21
N GLY A 54 11.64 -10.95 2.01
CA GLY A 54 11.60 -12.00 1.00
C GLY A 54 10.30 -12.06 0.20
N PHE A 55 9.38 -11.11 0.35
CA PHE A 55 8.10 -11.14 -0.37
C PHE A 55 8.31 -10.86 -1.86
N PRO A 56 7.65 -11.58 -2.79
CA PRO A 56 7.41 -11.08 -4.13
C PRO A 56 6.53 -9.85 -4.05
N VAL A 57 6.96 -8.75 -4.70
CA VAL A 57 6.28 -7.47 -4.64
C VAL A 57 5.86 -7.04 -6.03
N LEU A 58 4.55 -6.94 -6.25
CA LEU A 58 3.96 -6.42 -7.46
C LEU A 58 3.72 -4.92 -7.32
N ARG A 59 4.15 -4.16 -8.33
CA ARG A 59 3.79 -2.76 -8.56
C ARG A 59 3.20 -2.66 -9.95
N PHE A 60 2.22 -1.82 -10.15
CA PHE A 60 1.61 -1.61 -11.45
C PHE A 60 1.24 -0.14 -11.66
N ASN A 61 1.05 0.27 -12.89
CA ASN A 61 0.47 1.55 -13.24
C ASN A 61 -1.04 1.42 -13.35
N PHE A 62 -1.79 2.26 -12.64
CA PHE A 62 -3.23 2.36 -12.79
C PHE A 62 -3.61 2.66 -14.24
N ARG A 63 -4.86 2.38 -14.61
CA ARG A 63 -5.42 2.72 -15.92
C ARG A 63 -5.07 4.17 -16.33
N GLY A 64 -4.69 4.37 -17.58
CA GLY A 64 -4.29 5.67 -18.10
C GLY A 64 -2.93 6.19 -17.64
N ALA A 65 -2.18 5.47 -16.81
CA ALA A 65 -0.82 5.84 -16.38
C ALA A 65 0.25 5.01 -17.11
N GLY A 66 1.37 5.64 -17.47
CA GLY A 66 2.47 4.97 -18.14
C GLY A 66 2.02 4.28 -19.44
N ARG A 67 2.19 2.96 -19.50
CA ARG A 67 1.77 2.12 -20.63
C ARG A 67 0.49 1.33 -20.34
N SER A 68 -0.19 1.62 -19.24
CA SER A 68 -1.49 1.03 -18.95
C SER A 68 -2.58 1.60 -19.84
N GLU A 69 -3.43 0.72 -20.33
CA GLU A 69 -4.59 1.10 -21.14
C GLU A 69 -5.72 1.70 -20.27
N GLY A 70 -6.78 2.19 -20.92
CA GLY A 70 -7.92 2.82 -20.28
C GLY A 70 -7.67 4.28 -19.92
N ALA A 71 -8.54 4.84 -19.09
CA ALA A 71 -8.49 6.22 -18.63
C ALA A 71 -8.82 6.30 -17.14
N HIS A 72 -8.31 7.34 -16.46
CA HIS A 72 -8.60 7.62 -15.06
C HIS A 72 -10.11 7.71 -14.80
N ASP A 73 -10.61 7.06 -13.74
CA ASP A 73 -12.02 6.98 -13.37
C ASP A 73 -12.27 7.34 -11.88
N GLU A 74 -11.61 8.41 -11.42
CA GLU A 74 -11.83 9.02 -10.10
C GLU A 74 -11.77 8.04 -8.92
N GLY A 75 -10.98 7.00 -9.05
CA GLY A 75 -10.77 5.96 -8.02
C GLY A 75 -11.82 4.83 -8.03
N ARG A 76 -12.84 4.88 -8.90
CA ARG A 76 -13.82 3.79 -9.05
C ARG A 76 -13.18 2.63 -9.83
N GLY A 77 -12.81 2.89 -11.05
CA GLY A 77 -12.17 1.91 -11.90
C GLY A 77 -10.79 1.50 -11.40
N GLU A 78 -10.04 2.41 -10.79
CA GLU A 78 -8.75 2.08 -10.19
C GLU A 78 -8.86 1.08 -9.02
N ALA A 79 -9.99 1.06 -8.31
CA ALA A 79 -10.26 0.02 -7.31
C ALA A 79 -10.42 -1.37 -7.97
N ASP A 80 -10.97 -1.43 -9.18
CA ASP A 80 -11.04 -2.68 -9.94
C ASP A 80 -9.67 -3.10 -10.50
N ASP A 81 -8.80 -2.14 -10.84
CA ASP A 81 -7.40 -2.42 -11.20
C ASP A 81 -6.65 -3.05 -10.02
N VAL A 82 -6.88 -2.55 -8.79
CA VAL A 82 -6.31 -3.17 -7.56
C VAL A 82 -6.79 -4.61 -7.41
N ARG A 83 -8.09 -4.88 -7.59
CA ARG A 83 -8.64 -6.24 -7.51
C ARG A 83 -8.01 -7.16 -8.56
N ALA A 84 -7.86 -6.70 -9.80
CA ALA A 84 -7.19 -7.47 -10.85
C ALA A 84 -5.73 -7.81 -10.50
N ALA A 85 -5.01 -6.87 -9.86
CA ALA A 85 -3.65 -7.09 -9.37
C ALA A 85 -3.61 -8.11 -8.20
N LEU A 86 -4.59 -8.07 -7.28
CA LEU A 86 -4.75 -9.08 -6.23
C LEU A 86 -5.06 -10.46 -6.81
N ASP A 87 -5.93 -10.55 -7.82
CA ASP A 87 -6.27 -11.80 -8.51
C ASP A 87 -5.04 -12.40 -9.20
N TRP A 88 -4.21 -11.56 -9.79
CA TRP A 88 -2.96 -11.99 -10.39
C TRP A 88 -1.99 -12.57 -9.35
N LEU A 89 -1.78 -11.84 -8.23
CA LEU A 89 -0.91 -12.31 -7.14
C LEU A 89 -1.39 -13.65 -6.55
N GLU A 90 -2.70 -13.81 -6.37
CA GLU A 90 -3.28 -15.07 -5.88
C GLU A 90 -3.02 -16.23 -6.83
N ARG A 91 -3.19 -16.04 -8.13
CA ARG A 91 -2.93 -17.09 -9.14
C ARG A 91 -1.46 -17.51 -9.18
N GLU A 92 -0.55 -16.55 -9.06
CA GLU A 92 0.89 -16.79 -9.20
C GLU A 92 1.51 -17.37 -7.92
N PHE A 93 1.09 -16.92 -6.74
CA PHE A 93 1.79 -17.23 -5.51
C PHE A 93 0.95 -18.00 -4.49
N ARG A 94 -0.37 -17.83 -4.47
CA ARG A 94 -1.28 -18.43 -3.47
C ARG A 94 -0.85 -18.15 -2.04
N LEU A 95 -0.37 -16.94 -1.79
CA LEU A 95 0.12 -16.47 -0.50
C LEU A 95 -0.78 -15.35 0.04
N PRO A 96 -0.89 -15.20 1.37
CA PRO A 96 -1.52 -14.02 1.96
C PRO A 96 -0.81 -12.74 1.47
N ILE A 97 -1.58 -11.67 1.24
CA ILE A 97 -1.10 -10.47 0.59
C ILE A 97 -1.00 -9.33 1.60
N VAL A 98 0.12 -8.62 1.60
CA VAL A 98 0.30 -7.33 2.28
C VAL A 98 0.12 -6.22 1.25
N PHE A 99 -0.83 -5.34 1.51
CA PHE A 99 -1.07 -4.16 0.68
C PHE A 99 -0.29 -2.97 1.21
N ALA A 100 0.31 -2.20 0.29
CA ALA A 100 0.82 -0.85 0.56
C ALA A 100 0.36 0.10 -0.55
N GLY A 101 0.03 1.34 -0.18
CA GLY A 101 -0.33 2.36 -1.16
C GLY A 101 0.16 3.73 -0.74
N PHE A 102 0.48 4.57 -1.72
CA PHE A 102 0.86 5.96 -1.49
C PHE A 102 -0.21 6.92 -2.03
N SER A 103 -0.62 7.89 -1.20
CA SER A 103 -1.53 8.97 -1.58
C SER A 103 -2.85 8.43 -2.18
N PHE A 104 -3.18 8.76 -3.41
CA PHE A 104 -4.32 8.21 -4.15
C PHE A 104 -4.33 6.67 -4.11
N GLY A 105 -3.16 6.02 -4.32
CA GLY A 105 -3.04 4.58 -4.24
C GLY A 105 -3.37 4.02 -2.85
N ALA A 106 -3.10 4.78 -1.77
CA ALA A 106 -3.54 4.41 -0.43
C ALA A 106 -5.07 4.46 -0.31
N SER A 107 -5.71 5.54 -0.77
CA SER A 107 -7.16 5.72 -0.70
C SER A 107 -7.92 4.64 -1.47
N VAL A 108 -7.54 4.41 -2.71
CA VAL A 108 -8.18 3.43 -3.61
C VAL A 108 -7.91 2.01 -3.11
N GLY A 109 -6.66 1.73 -2.76
CA GLY A 109 -6.26 0.41 -2.31
C GLY A 109 -6.85 0.02 -0.97
N LEU A 110 -6.93 0.93 0.02
CA LEU A 110 -7.64 0.65 1.27
C LEU A 110 -9.09 0.23 1.03
N ARG A 111 -9.79 0.92 0.11
CA ARG A 111 -11.19 0.59 -0.24
C ARG A 111 -11.31 -0.79 -0.88
N ALA A 112 -10.39 -1.14 -1.78
CA ALA A 112 -10.40 -2.44 -2.45
C ALA A 112 -9.97 -3.58 -1.51
N CYS A 113 -8.95 -3.35 -0.68
CA CYS A 113 -8.29 -4.37 0.13
C CYS A 113 -8.97 -4.65 1.48
N CYS A 114 -9.67 -3.67 2.07
CA CYS A 114 -10.38 -3.88 3.35
C CYS A 114 -11.33 -5.09 3.33
N PRO A 115 -12.21 -5.27 2.32
CA PRO A 115 -13.12 -6.40 2.27
C PRO A 115 -12.48 -7.70 1.73
N ASP A 116 -11.28 -7.65 1.14
CA ASP A 116 -10.67 -8.79 0.46
C ASP A 116 -9.96 -9.73 1.44
N ALA A 117 -10.45 -10.96 1.58
CA ALA A 117 -9.95 -11.93 2.56
C ALA A 117 -8.48 -12.33 2.33
N ARG A 118 -7.95 -12.19 1.13
CA ARG A 118 -6.54 -12.49 0.80
C ARG A 118 -5.56 -11.50 1.41
N VAL A 119 -6.04 -10.27 1.70
CA VAL A 119 -5.20 -9.21 2.26
C VAL A 119 -5.18 -9.31 3.78
N VAL A 120 -3.99 -9.46 4.36
CA VAL A 120 -3.78 -9.68 5.80
C VAL A 120 -3.18 -8.47 6.53
N GLY A 121 -2.74 -7.46 5.79
CA GLY A 121 -2.19 -6.23 6.37
C GLY A 121 -2.28 -5.06 5.39
N LEU A 122 -2.52 -3.87 5.90
CA LEU A 122 -2.76 -2.65 5.14
C LEU A 122 -1.75 -1.57 5.54
N ILE A 123 -1.04 -1.00 4.57
CA ILE A 123 -0.06 0.08 4.78
C ILE A 123 -0.48 1.27 3.91
N ALA A 124 -0.82 2.38 4.55
CA ALA A 124 -1.26 3.60 3.90
C ALA A 124 -0.24 4.72 4.15
N LEU A 125 0.46 5.12 3.09
CA LEU A 125 1.50 6.14 3.12
C LEU A 125 0.93 7.45 2.55
N GLY A 126 1.07 8.56 3.27
CA GLY A 126 0.56 9.85 2.84
C GLY A 126 -0.92 9.79 2.46
N THR A 127 -1.77 9.25 3.32
CA THR A 127 -3.21 9.12 3.05
C THR A 127 -3.85 10.49 2.87
N PRO A 128 -4.44 10.82 1.70
CA PRO A 128 -5.05 12.13 1.50
C PRO A 128 -6.37 12.20 2.27
N ALA A 129 -6.35 12.86 3.43
CA ALA A 129 -7.52 13.15 4.23
C ALA A 129 -8.33 14.34 3.69
N VAL A 130 -7.65 15.23 2.96
CA VAL A 130 -8.24 16.38 2.27
C VAL A 130 -7.74 16.39 0.82
N PHE A 131 -8.66 16.53 -0.13
CA PHE A 131 -8.34 16.72 -1.54
C PHE A 131 -9.36 17.66 -2.18
N ASP A 132 -8.90 18.62 -2.96
CA ASP A 132 -9.74 19.65 -3.59
C ASP A 132 -10.70 20.34 -2.61
N GLY A 133 -10.18 20.71 -1.42
CA GLY A 133 -10.93 21.37 -0.35
C GLY A 133 -12.01 20.50 0.33
N ARG A 134 -12.08 19.20 0.01
CA ARG A 134 -13.06 18.26 0.58
C ARG A 134 -12.38 17.22 1.47
N ALA A 135 -12.93 17.03 2.67
CA ALA A 135 -12.48 15.98 3.58
C ALA A 135 -13.00 14.60 3.13
N HIS A 136 -12.10 13.64 3.04
CA HIS A 136 -12.44 12.24 2.80
C HIS A 136 -12.79 11.56 4.13
N ARG A 137 -13.90 10.80 4.18
CA ARG A 137 -14.39 10.22 5.45
C ARG A 137 -13.99 8.78 5.71
N PHE A 138 -13.48 8.04 4.74
CA PHE A 138 -13.02 6.63 4.86
C PHE A 138 -13.87 5.75 5.78
N ARG A 139 -15.21 5.89 5.77
CA ARG A 139 -16.12 5.19 6.69
C ARG A 139 -15.98 3.67 6.67
N PHE A 140 -15.56 3.09 5.56
CA PHE A 140 -15.32 1.66 5.45
C PHE A 140 -14.21 1.15 6.40
N LEU A 141 -13.35 2.04 6.90
CA LEU A 141 -12.33 1.70 7.89
C LEU A 141 -12.92 1.38 9.27
N GLU A 142 -14.12 1.88 9.57
CA GLU A 142 -14.81 1.66 10.85
C GLU A 142 -15.18 0.18 11.05
N SER A 143 -15.32 -0.59 9.96
CA SER A 143 -15.60 -2.03 9.98
C SER A 143 -14.42 -2.90 9.52
N CYS A 144 -13.29 -2.31 9.16
CA CYS A 144 -12.11 -3.03 8.66
C CYS A 144 -11.27 -3.56 9.82
N ALA A 145 -11.45 -4.81 10.22
CA ALA A 145 -10.73 -5.43 11.34
C ALA A 145 -9.28 -5.87 11.01
N LYS A 146 -8.79 -5.62 9.79
CA LYS A 146 -7.40 -5.96 9.42
C LYS A 146 -6.41 -5.04 10.09
N PRO A 147 -5.20 -5.53 10.45
CA PRO A 147 -4.10 -4.68 10.88
C PRO A 147 -3.79 -3.60 9.84
N LYS A 148 -3.68 -2.36 10.29
CA LYS A 148 -3.42 -1.22 9.41
C LYS A 148 -2.43 -0.23 9.99
N LEU A 149 -1.46 0.16 9.15
CA LEU A 149 -0.48 1.20 9.41
C LEU A 149 -0.79 2.41 8.55
N PHE A 150 -0.84 3.57 9.18
CA PHE A 150 -0.85 4.86 8.50
C PHE A 150 0.49 5.56 8.78
N VAL A 151 1.17 6.00 7.72
CA VAL A 151 2.38 6.82 7.84
C VAL A 151 2.16 8.12 7.08
N SER A 152 2.38 9.26 7.72
CA SER A 152 2.21 10.57 7.09
C SER A 152 3.29 11.54 7.54
N GLY A 153 3.63 12.48 6.68
CA GLY A 153 4.56 13.55 7.01
C GLY A 153 4.01 14.49 8.08
N THR A 154 4.90 15.05 8.91
CA THR A 154 4.50 16.07 9.92
C THR A 154 3.95 17.34 9.28
N ARG A 155 4.33 17.60 8.00
CA ARG A 155 3.90 18.75 7.17
C ARG A 155 3.16 18.30 5.91
N ASP A 156 2.48 17.16 5.97
CA ASP A 156 1.68 16.64 4.85
C ASP A 156 0.42 17.49 4.67
N GLU A 157 0.36 18.26 3.61
CA GLU A 157 -0.76 19.15 3.27
C GLU A 157 -2.04 18.41 2.89
N PHE A 158 -1.92 17.16 2.36
CA PHE A 158 -3.07 16.31 2.00
C PHE A 158 -3.57 15.48 3.19
N GLY A 159 -2.74 15.23 4.17
CA GLY A 159 -3.06 14.55 5.42
C GLY A 159 -2.77 15.41 6.64
N PRO A 160 -3.36 16.63 6.74
CA PRO A 160 -3.02 17.54 7.80
C PRO A 160 -3.29 16.93 9.18
N PRO A 161 -2.46 17.27 10.19
CA PRO A 161 -2.70 16.89 11.57
C PRO A 161 -4.12 17.27 12.01
N GLY A 162 -4.72 16.44 12.86
CA GLY A 162 -6.11 16.60 13.29
C GLY A 162 -7.10 15.89 12.35
N VAL A 163 -7.06 16.13 11.05
CA VAL A 163 -7.99 15.50 10.10
C VAL A 163 -7.68 14.02 9.90
N LEU A 164 -6.42 13.68 9.68
CA LEU A 164 -6.01 12.27 9.54
C LEU A 164 -6.15 11.50 10.86
N GLU A 165 -5.82 12.13 11.99
CA GLU A 165 -6.02 11.54 13.32
C GLU A 165 -7.48 11.20 13.59
N GLU A 166 -8.43 12.07 13.23
CA GLU A 166 -9.87 11.78 13.37
C GLU A 166 -10.30 10.58 12.52
N ILE A 167 -9.81 10.46 11.28
CA ILE A 167 -10.09 9.32 10.41
C ILE A 167 -9.55 8.04 11.04
N VAL A 168 -8.29 8.07 11.49
CA VAL A 168 -7.64 6.91 12.10
C VAL A 168 -8.30 6.56 13.44
N ALA A 169 -8.69 7.54 14.25
CA ALA A 169 -9.38 7.29 15.52
C ALA A 169 -10.68 6.48 15.33
N ARG A 170 -11.43 6.73 14.26
CA ARG A 170 -12.67 6.02 13.92
C ARG A 170 -12.44 4.65 13.27
N ALA A 171 -11.27 4.39 12.71
CA ALA A 171 -10.99 3.09 12.10
C ALA A 171 -11.01 1.97 13.16
N ALA A 172 -11.48 0.78 12.78
CA ALA A 172 -11.45 -0.38 13.68
C ALA A 172 -10.01 -0.80 14.02
N GLU A 173 -9.82 -1.41 15.18
CA GLU A 173 -8.53 -2.01 15.58
C GLU A 173 -8.23 -3.28 14.75
N PRO A 174 -6.94 -3.71 14.63
CA PRO A 174 -5.74 -3.00 15.08
C PRO A 174 -5.32 -1.91 14.08
N LYS A 175 -4.87 -0.78 14.58
CA LYS A 175 -4.42 0.36 13.79
C LYS A 175 -3.25 1.07 14.45
N LEU A 176 -2.40 1.70 13.65
CA LEU A 176 -1.28 2.52 14.10
C LEU A 176 -1.13 3.72 13.16
N LEU A 177 -0.99 4.92 13.71
CA LEU A 177 -0.58 6.12 12.98
C LEU A 177 0.82 6.52 13.43
N VAL A 178 1.72 6.70 12.47
CA VAL A 178 3.09 7.20 12.71
C VAL A 178 3.29 8.47 11.88
N ARG A 179 3.77 9.52 12.52
CA ARG A 179 4.23 10.74 11.85
C ARG A 179 5.74 10.65 11.66
N VAL A 180 6.18 10.88 10.42
CA VAL A 180 7.58 10.98 10.03
C VAL A 180 7.85 12.43 9.68
N GLU A 181 9.01 12.96 10.05
CA GLU A 181 9.38 14.31 9.65
C GLU A 181 9.36 14.43 8.11
N GLY A 182 8.78 15.54 7.59
CA GLY A 182 8.72 15.78 6.16
C GLY A 182 7.34 16.20 5.64
N ASP A 183 7.30 16.37 4.32
CA ASP A 183 6.12 16.70 3.52
C ASP A 183 5.34 15.44 3.11
N HIS A 184 4.37 15.62 2.19
CA HIS A 184 3.59 14.53 1.60
C HIS A 184 4.46 13.44 0.95
N TYR A 185 5.60 13.80 0.38
CA TYR A 185 6.51 12.90 -0.33
C TYR A 185 7.62 12.33 0.55
N PHE A 186 7.63 12.65 1.85
CA PHE A 186 8.68 12.28 2.80
C PHE A 186 10.07 12.74 2.32
N ALA A 187 10.17 13.93 1.74
CA ALA A 187 11.41 14.47 1.19
C ALA A 187 12.50 14.53 2.28
N GLY A 188 13.66 13.90 2.01
CA GLY A 188 14.75 13.74 2.98
C GLY A 188 14.55 12.60 3.99
N HIS A 189 13.34 12.04 4.15
CA HIS A 189 12.97 11.07 5.21
C HIS A 189 12.43 9.73 4.68
N LEU A 190 12.66 9.41 3.40
CA LEU A 190 12.23 8.15 2.80
C LEU A 190 12.82 6.91 3.48
N ALA A 191 14.03 7.02 4.05
CA ALA A 191 14.64 5.92 4.79
C ALA A 191 13.93 5.67 6.12
N GLU A 192 13.55 6.74 6.82
CA GLU A 192 12.78 6.68 8.06
C GLU A 192 11.38 6.09 7.83
N MET A 193 10.66 6.60 6.83
CA MET A 193 9.36 6.04 6.41
C MET A 193 9.47 4.54 6.11
N ARG A 194 10.52 4.11 5.38
CA ARG A 194 10.77 2.70 5.09
C ARG A 194 11.01 1.90 6.37
N GLN A 195 11.80 2.41 7.31
CA GLN A 195 12.07 1.76 8.58
C GLN A 195 10.79 1.57 9.41
N VAL A 196 9.88 2.54 9.43
CA VAL A 196 8.56 2.41 10.07
C VAL A 196 7.77 1.25 9.47
N VAL A 197 7.76 1.14 8.14
CA VAL A 197 7.09 0.02 7.45
C VAL A 197 7.73 -1.31 7.82
N GLU A 198 9.07 -1.41 7.79
CA GLU A 198 9.81 -2.63 8.15
C GLU A 198 9.51 -3.06 9.58
N GLN A 199 9.55 -2.15 10.54
CA GLN A 199 9.25 -2.45 11.95
C GLN A 199 7.81 -2.94 12.15
N TRP A 200 6.84 -2.27 11.49
CA TRP A 200 5.44 -2.65 11.61
C TRP A 200 5.17 -4.03 10.99
N VAL A 201 5.71 -4.32 9.81
CA VAL A 201 5.58 -5.63 9.14
C VAL A 201 6.21 -6.71 10.01
N GLY A 202 7.43 -6.49 10.51
CA GLY A 202 8.12 -7.43 11.38
C GLY A 202 7.30 -7.78 12.63
N LYS A 203 6.76 -6.78 13.32
CA LYS A 203 5.94 -6.96 14.52
C LYS A 203 4.57 -7.60 14.21
N THR A 204 3.89 -7.14 13.17
CA THR A 204 2.49 -7.51 12.88
C THR A 204 2.37 -8.90 12.28
N LEU A 205 3.32 -9.31 11.46
CA LEU A 205 3.32 -10.61 10.77
C LEU A 205 4.25 -11.64 11.43
N GLY A 206 4.84 -11.31 12.59
CA GLY A 206 5.66 -12.26 13.36
C GLY A 206 7.05 -12.51 12.78
N PHE A 207 7.56 -11.62 11.93
CA PHE A 207 8.96 -11.63 11.53
C PHE A 207 9.79 -10.93 12.61
N GLY A 208 10.85 -11.58 13.12
CA GLY A 208 11.83 -10.90 13.97
C GLY A 208 12.40 -9.66 13.28
N ALA A 209 13.24 -8.87 13.96
CA ALA A 209 13.85 -7.67 13.38
C ALA A 209 14.34 -7.96 11.96
N ALA A 210 13.96 -7.08 11.01
CA ALA A 210 14.02 -7.23 9.54
C ALA A 210 15.09 -8.23 9.05
N GLY A 211 14.65 -9.33 8.46
CA GLY A 211 15.50 -10.18 7.63
C GLY A 211 15.71 -11.65 8.07
N ALA A 212 15.26 -12.08 9.25
CA ALA A 212 15.33 -13.50 9.61
C ALA A 212 13.96 -14.16 9.48
N PRO A 213 13.82 -15.26 8.72
CA PRO A 213 12.62 -16.09 8.81
C PRO A 213 12.49 -16.61 10.26
N PRO A 214 11.27 -16.84 10.77
CA PRO A 214 11.09 -17.40 12.08
C PRO A 214 11.86 -18.74 12.14
N SER A 215 12.71 -18.88 13.16
CA SER A 215 13.38 -20.14 13.45
C SER A 215 12.31 -21.21 13.68
N VAL A 216 12.27 -22.20 12.80
CA VAL A 216 11.45 -23.41 13.00
C VAL A 216 12.01 -24.10 14.22
N VAL A 217 11.34 -23.98 15.36
CA VAL A 217 11.62 -24.81 16.52
C VAL A 217 11.07 -26.19 16.20
N SER A 218 11.97 -27.10 15.78
CA SER A 218 11.65 -28.52 15.72
C SER A 218 11.52 -29.06 17.13
N SER A 219 10.31 -29.39 17.51
CA SER A 219 10.00 -30.24 18.66
C SER A 219 10.10 -31.71 18.29
#